data_f7e88c07a528780baa01f4b4865dd8c0
#
_entry.id   f7e88c07a528780baa01f4b4865dd8c0
#
_cell.length_a   1.000
_cell.length_b   1.000
_cell.length_c   1.000
_cell.angle_alpha   90.00
_cell.angle_beta   90.00
_cell.angle_gamma   90.00
#
_symmetry.space_group_name_H-M   'P 1'
#
loop_
_entity.id
_entity.type
_entity.pdbx_description
1 polymer ?
#
loop_
_entity_poly.entity_id
_entity_poly.type
_entity_poly.pdbx_seq_one_letter_code
_entity_poly.pdbx_strand_id
1 'polypeptide(L)'
;MQLYAVQQNSIYTLKPNDPEAFYFTPENYQIKADGKMDVSDALQAAINQVKKEKNFGILFIPEGKYKISKTIYVPGSIRLIGYGKKRPEFILAKNSPGFQEEVSIDKGKANYMFWFTSSLVEKGQVPRDANAGTFYSAMSNINLRIEDGNPHAVALRTHYAQHSFISYVTIYIGKGKAGLFDVGNEMENVAFYGGDYGIYTTKASPGWPVMMVDSYFEGQRV
;
A
#
# COMPACT_ATOMS: atom_id res chain seq x y z
N MET A 1 7.76 31.77 6.16
CA MET A 1 8.25 30.48 5.63
C MET A 1 7.02 29.71 5.18
N GLN A 2 6.79 29.60 3.88
CA GLN A 2 5.63 28.91 3.35
C GLN A 2 5.93 27.42 3.46
N LEU A 3 5.29 26.73 4.40
CA LEU A 3 5.36 25.28 4.49
C LEU A 3 4.72 24.74 3.19
N TYR A 4 5.52 24.15 2.33
CA TYR A 4 4.99 23.41 1.19
C TYR A 4 4.24 22.21 1.74
N ALA A 5 2.92 22.32 1.82
CA ALA A 5 2.09 21.17 2.16
C ALA A 5 2.28 20.11 1.07
N VAL A 6 2.53 18.88 1.48
CA VAL A 6 2.58 17.73 0.54
C VAL A 6 1.34 17.75 -0.32
N GLN A 7 1.50 17.61 -1.63
CA GLN A 7 0.39 17.65 -2.56
C GLN A 7 -0.60 16.51 -2.27
N GLN A 8 -1.81 16.85 -1.88
CA GLN A 8 -2.85 15.86 -1.57
C GLN A 8 -3.81 15.57 -2.73
N ASN A 9 -3.74 16.38 -3.78
CA ASN A 9 -4.58 16.20 -4.96
C ASN A 9 -4.10 15.02 -5.81
N SER A 10 -5.03 14.44 -6.56
CA SER A 10 -4.66 13.42 -7.56
C SER A 10 -3.80 14.04 -8.66
N ILE A 11 -2.72 13.33 -9.03
CA ILE A 11 -1.84 13.71 -10.15
C ILE A 11 -2.32 13.10 -11.48
N TYR A 12 -3.15 12.06 -11.41
CA TYR A 12 -3.74 11.39 -12.58
C TYR A 12 -5.25 11.62 -12.59
N THR A 13 -5.69 12.81 -13.05
CA THR A 13 -7.10 13.22 -12.98
C THR A 13 -7.99 12.54 -14.02
N LEU A 14 -7.40 12.00 -15.09
CA LEU A 14 -8.10 11.28 -16.14
C LEU A 14 -7.85 9.78 -16.04
N LYS A 15 -8.79 8.98 -16.54
CA LYS A 15 -8.59 7.54 -16.70
C LYS A 15 -7.42 7.31 -17.66
N PRO A 16 -6.36 6.60 -17.25
CA PRO A 16 -5.29 6.22 -18.16
C PRO A 16 -5.83 5.35 -19.29
N ASN A 17 -5.26 5.48 -20.47
CA ASN A 17 -5.59 4.63 -21.63
C ASN A 17 -4.41 3.70 -21.91
N ASP A 18 -4.39 2.56 -21.21
CA ASP A 18 -3.38 1.52 -21.38
C ASP A 18 -4.07 0.18 -21.62
N PRO A 19 -4.02 -0.37 -22.84
CA PRO A 19 -4.68 -1.63 -23.18
C PRO A 19 -4.05 -2.85 -22.51
N GLU A 20 -2.82 -2.73 -22.01
CA GLU A 20 -2.11 -3.81 -21.32
C GLU A 20 -2.35 -3.81 -19.80
N ALA A 21 -2.91 -2.70 -19.26
CA ALA A 21 -3.19 -2.57 -17.83
C ALA A 21 -4.55 -3.14 -17.45
N PHE A 22 -4.69 -3.43 -16.15
CA PHE A 22 -5.96 -3.83 -15.53
C PHE A 22 -6.57 -2.65 -14.80
N TYR A 23 -7.89 -2.66 -14.66
CA TYR A 23 -8.64 -1.59 -14.01
C TYR A 23 -9.55 -2.16 -12.93
N PHE A 24 -9.32 -1.79 -11.67
CA PHE A 24 -10.10 -2.26 -10.53
C PHE A 24 -11.42 -1.49 -10.43
N THR A 25 -12.34 -1.80 -11.35
CA THR A 25 -13.63 -1.13 -11.45
C THR A 25 -14.78 -2.01 -11.01
N PRO A 26 -15.96 -1.43 -10.65
CA PRO A 26 -17.15 -2.20 -10.32
C PRO A 26 -17.56 -3.21 -11.38
N GLU A 27 -17.41 -2.84 -12.66
CA GLU A 27 -17.79 -3.68 -13.79
C GLU A 27 -16.90 -4.93 -13.91
N ASN A 28 -15.60 -4.78 -13.62
CA ASN A 28 -14.62 -5.86 -13.78
C ASN A 28 -14.59 -6.82 -12.58
N TYR A 29 -14.89 -6.32 -11.37
CA TYR A 29 -14.69 -7.08 -10.12
C TYR A 29 -15.92 -7.13 -9.21
N GLN A 30 -17.09 -6.67 -9.65
CA GLN A 30 -18.35 -6.69 -8.88
C GLN A 30 -18.23 -6.03 -7.50
N ILE A 31 -17.53 -4.92 -7.42
CA ILE A 31 -17.24 -4.19 -6.18
C ILE A 31 -18.04 -2.89 -6.11
N LYS A 32 -18.04 -2.29 -4.90
CA LYS A 32 -18.48 -0.92 -4.69
C LYS A 32 -17.36 -0.12 -4.05
N ALA A 33 -17.05 1.02 -4.66
CA ALA A 33 -16.05 1.95 -4.15
C ALA A 33 -16.66 2.97 -3.17
N ASP A 34 -17.50 2.51 -2.24
CA ASP A 34 -18.31 3.33 -1.32
C ASP A 34 -17.76 3.36 0.14
N GLY A 35 -16.69 2.62 0.40
CA GLY A 35 -16.09 2.47 1.74
C GLY A 35 -16.87 1.56 2.68
N LYS A 36 -17.94 0.91 2.23
CA LYS A 36 -18.78 0.02 3.04
C LYS A 36 -18.56 -1.45 2.72
N MET A 37 -18.54 -1.79 1.43
CA MET A 37 -18.27 -3.13 0.95
C MET A 37 -16.80 -3.49 1.24
N ASP A 38 -16.56 -4.65 1.85
CA ASP A 38 -15.21 -5.20 1.97
C ASP A 38 -14.76 -5.74 0.62
N VAL A 39 -13.70 -5.15 0.08
CA VAL A 39 -13.17 -5.51 -1.23
C VAL A 39 -11.87 -6.31 -1.16
N SER A 40 -11.47 -6.77 0.04
CA SER A 40 -10.19 -7.45 0.23
C SER A 40 -9.95 -8.60 -0.73
N ASP A 41 -10.95 -9.49 -0.87
CA ASP A 41 -10.81 -10.68 -1.73
C ASP A 41 -10.81 -10.32 -3.21
N ALA A 42 -11.65 -9.36 -3.61
CA ALA A 42 -11.70 -8.88 -4.99
C ALA A 42 -10.39 -8.16 -5.38
N LEU A 43 -9.84 -7.36 -4.48
CA LEU A 43 -8.57 -6.67 -4.71
C LEU A 43 -7.41 -7.67 -4.82
N GLN A 44 -7.36 -8.66 -3.92
CA GLN A 44 -6.34 -9.70 -3.99
C GLN A 44 -6.46 -10.52 -5.27
N ALA A 45 -7.68 -10.85 -5.69
CA ALA A 45 -7.93 -11.56 -6.95
C ALA A 45 -7.46 -10.73 -8.16
N ALA A 46 -7.75 -9.43 -8.19
CA ALA A 46 -7.30 -8.53 -9.24
C ALA A 46 -5.77 -8.47 -9.33
N ILE A 47 -5.09 -8.27 -8.20
CA ILE A 47 -3.62 -8.26 -8.14
C ILE A 47 -3.04 -9.59 -8.63
N ASN A 48 -3.61 -10.70 -8.18
CA ASN A 48 -3.17 -12.03 -8.58
C ASN A 48 -3.39 -12.28 -10.08
N GLN A 49 -4.48 -11.77 -10.64
CA GLN A 49 -4.76 -11.83 -12.07
C GLN A 49 -3.70 -11.09 -12.88
N VAL A 50 -3.39 -9.84 -12.53
CA VAL A 50 -2.32 -9.07 -13.18
C VAL A 50 -1.00 -9.85 -13.15
N LYS A 51 -0.64 -10.42 -11.99
CA LYS A 51 0.60 -11.20 -11.84
C LYS A 51 0.61 -12.45 -12.72
N LYS A 52 -0.49 -13.17 -12.78
CA LYS A 52 -0.59 -14.42 -13.57
C LYS A 52 -0.59 -14.17 -15.06
N GLU A 53 -1.31 -13.16 -15.53
CA GLU A 53 -1.48 -12.89 -16.96
C GLU A 53 -0.32 -12.09 -17.58
N LYS A 54 0.26 -11.17 -16.81
CA LYS A 54 1.30 -10.26 -17.32
C LYS A 54 2.68 -10.49 -16.69
N ASN A 55 2.75 -11.14 -15.52
CA ASN A 55 3.93 -11.24 -14.66
C ASN A 55 4.52 -9.89 -14.22
N PHE A 56 4.37 -8.86 -15.04
CA PHE A 56 4.82 -7.49 -14.88
C PHE A 56 3.69 -6.56 -15.32
N GLY A 57 3.03 -5.86 -14.40
CA GLY A 57 1.84 -5.13 -14.81
C GLY A 57 1.34 -4.06 -13.85
N ILE A 58 0.34 -3.36 -14.32
CA ILE A 58 -0.30 -2.24 -13.62
C ILE A 58 -1.75 -2.59 -13.32
N LEU A 59 -2.17 -2.34 -12.08
CA LEU A 59 -3.57 -2.28 -11.69
C LEU A 59 -3.93 -0.82 -11.42
N PHE A 60 -4.72 -0.23 -12.30
CA PHE A 60 -5.28 1.09 -12.11
C PHE A 60 -6.51 1.05 -11.20
N ILE A 61 -6.56 1.97 -10.24
CA ILE A 61 -7.60 2.03 -9.21
C ILE A 61 -8.30 3.38 -9.34
N PRO A 62 -9.59 3.41 -9.72
CA PRO A 62 -10.33 4.65 -9.84
C PRO A 62 -10.58 5.33 -8.50
N GLU A 63 -10.85 6.63 -8.54
CA GLU A 63 -11.33 7.40 -7.39
C GLU A 63 -12.45 6.66 -6.66
N GLY A 64 -12.37 6.59 -5.33
CA GLY A 64 -13.36 5.93 -4.49
C GLY A 64 -12.81 5.59 -3.12
N LYS A 65 -13.66 4.97 -2.29
CA LYS A 65 -13.29 4.45 -0.99
C LYS A 65 -13.40 2.93 -0.99
N TYR A 66 -12.34 2.27 -0.59
CA TYR A 66 -12.20 0.81 -0.66
C TYR A 66 -11.90 0.26 0.74
N LYS A 67 -12.91 -0.34 1.36
CA LYS A 67 -12.74 -0.97 2.67
C LYS A 67 -12.05 -2.31 2.51
N ILE A 68 -11.00 -2.55 3.32
CA ILE A 68 -10.32 -3.84 3.45
C ILE A 68 -10.32 -4.27 4.91
N SER A 69 -10.26 -5.57 5.18
CA SER A 69 -10.24 -6.15 6.54
C SER A 69 -9.11 -7.17 6.74
N LYS A 70 -8.24 -7.33 5.77
CA LYS A 70 -7.10 -8.26 5.83
C LYS A 70 -5.92 -7.74 5.04
N THR A 71 -4.75 -8.32 5.26
CA THR A 71 -3.54 -8.01 4.49
C THR A 71 -3.74 -8.31 3.01
N ILE A 72 -3.33 -7.35 2.18
CA ILE A 72 -3.27 -7.48 0.73
C ILE A 72 -1.81 -7.71 0.32
N TYR A 73 -1.55 -8.83 -0.35
CA TYR A 73 -0.23 -9.18 -0.82
C TYR A 73 -0.01 -8.64 -2.24
N VAL A 74 1.08 -7.91 -2.44
CA VAL A 74 1.44 -7.33 -3.74
C VAL A 74 2.73 -8.00 -4.21
N PRO A 75 2.67 -8.98 -5.11
CA PRO A 75 3.85 -9.67 -5.60
C PRO A 75 4.74 -8.75 -6.43
N GLY A 76 6.03 -9.07 -6.50
CA GLY A 76 7.02 -8.29 -7.25
C GLY A 76 6.58 -7.98 -8.69
N SER A 77 6.97 -6.80 -9.15
CA SER A 77 6.68 -6.26 -10.49
C SER A 77 5.21 -5.87 -10.72
N ILE A 78 4.45 -5.68 -9.66
CA ILE A 78 3.08 -5.15 -9.73
C ILE A 78 3.06 -3.71 -9.22
N ARG A 79 2.41 -2.83 -9.99
CA ARG A 79 2.22 -1.42 -9.66
C ARG A 79 0.74 -1.13 -9.43
N LEU A 80 0.42 -0.55 -8.27
CA LEU A 80 -0.91 -0.06 -7.93
C LEU A 80 -0.94 1.44 -8.15
N ILE A 81 -1.75 1.92 -9.08
CA ILE A 81 -1.78 3.35 -9.45
C ILE A 81 -3.20 3.87 -9.38
N GLY A 82 -3.41 4.87 -8.53
CA GLY A 82 -4.70 5.53 -8.41
C GLY A 82 -4.94 6.56 -9.52
N TYR A 83 -6.20 6.77 -9.92
CA TYR A 83 -6.60 7.83 -10.83
C TYR A 83 -7.99 8.38 -10.48
N GLY A 84 -8.29 9.56 -10.99
CA GLY A 84 -9.53 10.29 -10.77
C GLY A 84 -9.27 11.70 -10.25
N LYS A 85 -10.32 12.47 -10.01
CA LYS A 85 -10.20 13.85 -9.47
C LYS A 85 -9.59 13.84 -8.07
N LYS A 86 -9.90 12.81 -7.26
CA LYS A 86 -9.31 12.55 -5.96
C LYS A 86 -8.57 11.23 -5.99
N ARG A 87 -7.59 11.09 -5.12
CA ARG A 87 -6.91 9.81 -4.93
C ARG A 87 -7.88 8.78 -4.38
N PRO A 88 -7.89 7.53 -4.87
CA PRO A 88 -8.59 6.44 -4.18
C PRO A 88 -8.05 6.26 -2.76
N GLU A 89 -8.93 5.91 -1.83
CA GLU A 89 -8.56 5.68 -0.43
C GLU A 89 -8.87 4.23 -0.04
N PHE A 90 -7.85 3.47 0.35
CA PHE A 90 -8.04 2.18 1.01
C PHE A 90 -8.15 2.38 2.52
N ILE A 91 -9.16 1.76 3.11
CA ILE A 91 -9.51 1.91 4.52
C ILE A 91 -9.45 0.54 5.19
N LEU A 92 -8.48 0.35 6.09
CA LEU A 92 -8.50 -0.81 6.98
C LEU A 92 -9.66 -0.67 7.94
N ALA A 93 -10.59 -1.59 7.88
CA ALA A 93 -11.81 -1.55 8.67
C ALA A 93 -11.52 -1.55 10.16
N LYS A 94 -12.41 -0.94 10.93
CA LYS A 94 -12.34 -0.93 12.38
C LYS A 94 -12.31 -2.37 12.95
N ASN A 95 -11.40 -2.62 13.91
CA ASN A 95 -11.22 -3.90 14.55
C ASN A 95 -11.00 -5.06 13.57
N SER A 96 -10.21 -4.84 12.51
CA SER A 96 -9.90 -5.88 11.53
C SER A 96 -9.13 -7.04 12.17
N PRO A 97 -9.55 -8.30 12.02
CA PRO A 97 -8.86 -9.44 12.62
C PRO A 97 -7.39 -9.52 12.23
N GLY A 98 -6.50 -9.78 13.19
CA GLY A 98 -5.06 -9.91 12.97
C GLY A 98 -4.27 -8.59 13.10
N PHE A 99 -4.95 -7.47 13.43
CA PHE A 99 -4.30 -6.17 13.63
C PHE A 99 -4.33 -5.69 15.08
N GLN A 100 -4.79 -6.53 16.01
CA GLN A 100 -4.90 -6.22 17.45
C GLN A 100 -3.68 -6.63 18.26
N GLU A 101 -2.87 -7.55 17.74
CA GLU A 101 -1.70 -8.10 18.41
C GLU A 101 -0.45 -7.91 17.56
N GLU A 102 0.69 -7.77 18.22
CA GLU A 102 1.98 -7.75 17.52
C GLU A 102 2.28 -9.14 16.97
N VAL A 103 2.65 -9.18 15.69
CA VAL A 103 3.02 -10.43 15.02
C VAL A 103 4.42 -10.35 14.47
N SER A 104 5.16 -11.46 14.65
CA SER A 104 6.49 -11.59 14.10
C SER A 104 6.43 -11.93 12.62
N ILE A 105 7.18 -11.19 11.82
CA ILE A 105 7.35 -11.41 10.39
C ILE A 105 7.92 -12.80 10.12
N ASP A 106 8.85 -13.26 10.95
CA ASP A 106 9.51 -14.56 10.82
C ASP A 106 8.55 -15.75 10.85
N LYS A 107 7.34 -15.53 11.36
CA LYS A 107 6.28 -16.54 11.38
C LYS A 107 5.29 -16.44 10.22
N GLY A 108 5.57 -15.60 9.22
CA GLY A 108 4.70 -15.39 8.06
C GLY A 108 3.35 -14.77 8.38
N LYS A 109 3.20 -14.20 9.57
CA LYS A 109 2.02 -13.44 9.97
C LYS A 109 2.30 -11.97 9.81
N ALA A 110 1.32 -11.23 9.33
CA ALA A 110 1.48 -9.81 9.06
C ALA A 110 0.29 -9.03 9.56
N ASN A 111 0.58 -7.88 10.11
CA ASN A 111 -0.37 -6.82 10.42
C ASN A 111 -0.17 -5.62 9.48
N TYR A 112 0.09 -5.91 8.21
CA TYR A 112 0.22 -4.91 7.14
C TYR A 112 -1.08 -4.78 6.37
N MET A 113 -1.50 -3.56 6.05
CA MET A 113 -2.58 -3.36 5.07
C MET A 113 -2.15 -3.88 3.71
N PHE A 114 -0.97 -3.44 3.24
CA PHE A 114 -0.35 -3.94 2.02
C PHE A 114 1.05 -4.46 2.31
N TRP A 115 1.31 -5.67 1.89
CA TRP A 115 2.62 -6.29 1.99
C TRP A 115 3.16 -6.62 0.61
N PHE A 116 4.23 -5.92 0.22
CA PHE A 116 4.96 -6.25 -1.00
C PHE A 116 5.79 -7.51 -0.79
N THR A 117 5.53 -8.52 -1.62
CA THR A 117 6.12 -9.85 -1.51
C THR A 117 7.00 -10.17 -2.72
N SER A 118 7.97 -11.08 -2.56
CA SER A 118 8.86 -11.47 -3.65
C SER A 118 8.14 -12.31 -4.73
N SER A 119 7.05 -12.97 -4.37
CA SER A 119 6.29 -13.86 -5.26
C SER A 119 4.80 -13.80 -4.94
N LEU A 120 4.00 -14.34 -5.85
CA LEU A 120 2.58 -14.57 -5.64
C LEU A 120 2.38 -15.42 -4.37
N VAL A 121 1.41 -15.01 -3.55
CA VAL A 121 1.02 -15.75 -2.35
C VAL A 121 -0.22 -16.57 -2.68
N GLU A 122 -0.08 -17.89 -2.71
CA GLU A 122 -1.21 -18.80 -2.93
C GLU A 122 -1.84 -19.21 -1.59
N LYS A 123 -3.06 -19.71 -1.66
CA LYS A 123 -3.81 -20.14 -0.48
C LYS A 123 -3.03 -21.21 0.31
N GLY A 124 -2.77 -20.94 1.59
CA GLY A 124 -2.03 -21.84 2.47
C GLY A 124 -0.51 -21.73 2.41
N GLN A 125 0.03 -20.89 1.55
CA GLN A 125 1.46 -20.61 1.51
C GLN A 125 1.83 -19.52 2.52
N VAL A 126 3.04 -19.64 3.07
CA VAL A 126 3.66 -18.57 3.87
C VAL A 126 4.16 -17.49 2.92
N PRO A 127 3.74 -16.23 3.09
CA PRO A 127 4.22 -15.15 2.27
C PRO A 127 5.74 -15.00 2.38
N ARG A 128 6.40 -14.78 1.26
CA ARG A 128 7.82 -14.45 1.21
C ARG A 128 7.97 -12.96 1.06
N ASP A 129 8.64 -12.34 2.00
CA ASP A 129 8.91 -10.91 1.95
C ASP A 129 9.61 -10.49 0.65
N ALA A 130 9.38 -9.27 0.23
CA ALA A 130 10.16 -8.66 -0.83
C ALA A 130 11.64 -8.61 -0.42
N ASN A 131 12.54 -8.62 -1.38
CA ASN A 131 13.98 -8.70 -1.15
C ASN A 131 14.76 -8.05 -2.30
N ALA A 132 16.08 -8.22 -2.31
CA ALA A 132 16.98 -7.68 -3.33
C ALA A 132 16.67 -8.10 -4.79
N GLY A 133 15.83 -9.10 -4.99
CA GLY A 133 15.34 -9.54 -6.31
C GLY A 133 13.92 -9.06 -6.65
N THR A 134 13.31 -8.24 -5.81
CA THR A 134 11.94 -7.74 -6.02
C THR A 134 11.97 -6.34 -6.62
N PHE A 135 11.88 -6.27 -7.94
CA PHE A 135 11.96 -5.03 -8.71
C PHE A 135 10.60 -4.55 -9.19
N TYR A 136 10.54 -3.29 -9.64
CA TYR A 136 9.44 -2.69 -10.40
C TYR A 136 8.08 -2.70 -9.71
N SER A 137 8.08 -2.72 -8.38
CA SER A 137 6.87 -2.66 -7.55
C SER A 137 6.57 -1.22 -7.18
N ALA A 138 5.31 -0.82 -7.16
CA ALA A 138 4.97 0.55 -6.78
C ALA A 138 3.57 0.68 -6.18
N MET A 139 3.42 1.73 -5.38
CA MET A 139 2.13 2.32 -5.03
C MET A 139 2.19 3.82 -5.30
N SER A 140 1.27 4.32 -6.11
CA SER A 140 1.26 5.72 -6.50
C SER A 140 -0.14 6.31 -6.53
N ASN A 141 -0.24 7.57 -6.10
CA ASN A 141 -1.48 8.35 -6.15
C ASN A 141 -2.66 7.68 -5.41
N ILE A 142 -2.40 7.14 -4.22
CA ILE A 142 -3.35 6.39 -3.38
C ILE A 142 -3.28 6.91 -1.94
N ASN A 143 -4.42 7.00 -1.26
CA ASN A 143 -4.48 7.27 0.17
C ASN A 143 -4.74 5.98 0.95
N LEU A 144 -4.15 5.88 2.14
CA LEU A 144 -4.34 4.76 3.06
C LEU A 144 -4.86 5.28 4.41
N ARG A 145 -5.79 4.56 5.00
CA ARG A 145 -6.34 4.89 6.31
C ARG A 145 -6.44 3.64 7.19
N ILE A 146 -5.94 3.76 8.41
CA ILE A 146 -6.13 2.76 9.47
C ILE A 146 -7.23 3.28 10.40
N GLU A 147 -8.35 2.56 10.49
CA GLU A 147 -9.40 2.89 11.45
C GLU A 147 -9.12 2.34 12.86
N ASP A 148 -9.86 2.85 13.85
CA ASP A 148 -9.70 2.49 15.25
C ASP A 148 -9.81 0.98 15.51
N GLY A 149 -9.15 0.53 16.58
CA GLY A 149 -9.16 -0.88 17.00
C GLY A 149 -8.14 -1.75 16.26
N ASN A 150 -7.15 -1.12 15.61
CA ASN A 150 -6.05 -1.79 14.92
C ASN A 150 -4.68 -1.27 15.43
N PRO A 151 -4.37 -1.41 16.74
CA PRO A 151 -3.21 -0.75 17.36
C PRO A 151 -1.86 -1.21 16.81
N HIS A 152 -1.78 -2.42 16.26
CA HIS A 152 -0.57 -2.96 15.68
C HIS A 152 -0.53 -2.92 14.14
N ALA A 153 -1.51 -2.24 13.52
CA ALA A 153 -1.57 -2.11 12.07
C ALA A 153 -0.43 -1.23 11.54
N VAL A 154 0.17 -1.68 10.46
CA VAL A 154 1.11 -0.94 9.63
C VAL A 154 0.51 -0.79 8.23
N ALA A 155 0.60 0.38 7.64
CA ALA A 155 -0.03 0.57 6.34
C ALA A 155 0.72 -0.19 5.23
N LEU A 156 2.04 -0.04 5.13
CA LEU A 156 2.83 -0.66 4.05
C LEU A 156 4.08 -1.36 4.58
N ARG A 157 4.38 -2.51 4.01
CA ARG A 157 5.69 -3.13 4.04
C ARG A 157 6.30 -3.14 2.65
N THR A 158 7.45 -2.49 2.50
CA THR A 158 8.04 -2.16 1.19
C THR A 158 9.50 -2.57 1.07
N HIS A 159 9.83 -3.78 1.51
CA HIS A 159 11.19 -4.33 1.51
C HIS A 159 11.67 -4.76 0.10
N TYR A 160 11.34 -3.98 -0.93
CA TYR A 160 11.68 -4.25 -2.32
C TYR A 160 12.97 -3.56 -2.77
N ALA A 161 13.44 -3.89 -3.98
CA ALA A 161 14.68 -3.41 -4.58
C ALA A 161 14.43 -2.27 -5.59
N GLN A 162 15.39 -2.06 -6.49
CA GLN A 162 15.44 -0.94 -7.44
C GLN A 162 14.22 -0.88 -8.37
N HIS A 163 13.99 0.30 -8.95
CA HIS A 163 12.86 0.61 -9.81
C HIS A 163 11.50 0.41 -9.13
N SER A 164 11.50 0.40 -7.81
CA SER A 164 10.31 0.30 -6.97
C SER A 164 10.16 1.57 -6.16
N PHE A 165 8.94 2.05 -5.99
CA PHE A 165 8.72 3.35 -5.35
C PHE A 165 7.34 3.47 -4.69
N ILE A 166 7.25 4.44 -3.77
CA ILE A 166 6.00 4.99 -3.27
C ILE A 166 5.96 6.45 -3.67
N SER A 167 4.88 6.90 -4.31
CA SER A 167 4.76 8.31 -4.65
C SER A 167 3.33 8.83 -4.54
N TYR A 168 3.20 10.07 -4.08
CA TYR A 168 1.90 10.74 -3.93
C TYR A 168 0.92 9.93 -3.08
N VAL A 169 1.38 9.46 -1.93
CA VAL A 169 0.61 8.64 -0.98
C VAL A 169 0.41 9.41 0.33
N THR A 170 -0.81 9.48 0.81
CA THR A 170 -1.11 9.98 2.15
C THR A 170 -1.56 8.84 3.03
N ILE A 171 -0.93 8.69 4.20
CA ILE A 171 -1.19 7.62 5.14
C ILE A 171 -1.74 8.19 6.45
N TYR A 172 -3.01 7.95 6.70
CA TYR A 172 -3.68 8.26 7.97
C TYR A 172 -3.57 7.06 8.89
N ILE A 173 -2.54 7.07 9.73
CA ILE A 173 -2.20 5.95 10.62
C ILE A 173 -3.14 5.91 11.85
N GLY A 174 -3.60 7.09 12.27
CA GLY A 174 -4.48 7.22 13.43
C GLY A 174 -3.86 6.68 14.71
N LYS A 175 -4.45 5.61 15.27
CA LYS A 175 -3.93 4.90 16.44
C LYS A 175 -3.14 3.63 16.10
N GLY A 176 -2.86 3.39 14.83
CA GLY A 176 -2.04 2.27 14.36
C GLY A 176 -0.57 2.39 14.74
N LYS A 177 0.20 1.37 14.42
CA LYS A 177 1.63 1.26 14.75
C LYS A 177 2.48 2.16 13.88
N ALA A 178 2.43 2.00 12.55
CA ALA A 178 3.30 2.72 11.65
C ALA A 178 2.69 2.93 10.26
N GLY A 179 3.18 3.93 9.53
CA GLY A 179 2.89 4.09 8.12
C GLY A 179 3.64 3.08 7.27
N LEU A 180 4.95 3.01 7.45
CA LEU A 180 5.82 2.08 6.74
C LEU A 180 6.61 1.22 7.71
N PHE A 181 6.84 -0.03 7.33
CA PHE A 181 7.78 -0.92 8.01
C PHE A 181 8.76 -1.49 7.00
N ASP A 182 10.06 -1.37 7.30
CA ASP A 182 11.19 -1.71 6.43
C ASP A 182 11.05 -1.12 5.03
N VAL A 183 11.60 0.07 4.90
CA VAL A 183 11.50 0.87 3.68
C VAL A 183 12.55 0.42 2.66
N GLY A 184 12.12 0.24 1.43
CA GLY A 184 12.99 0.05 0.28
C GLY A 184 12.92 1.23 -0.70
N ASN A 185 14.06 1.59 -1.23
CA ASN A 185 14.31 2.40 -2.41
C ASN A 185 13.82 3.86 -2.38
N GLU A 186 12.73 4.20 -3.07
CA GLU A 186 12.35 5.60 -3.34
C GLU A 186 10.99 5.97 -2.77
N MET A 187 10.91 7.19 -2.26
CA MET A 187 9.71 7.76 -1.68
C MET A 187 9.61 9.24 -2.06
N GLU A 188 8.52 9.61 -2.73
CA GLU A 188 8.28 10.98 -3.17
C GLU A 188 6.87 11.42 -2.81
N ASN A 189 6.74 12.63 -2.24
CA ASN A 189 5.45 13.23 -1.89
C ASN A 189 4.58 12.29 -1.04
N VAL A 190 5.13 11.83 0.10
CA VAL A 190 4.45 10.92 1.04
C VAL A 190 4.18 11.63 2.34
N ALA A 191 2.93 11.60 2.80
CA ALA A 191 2.52 12.21 4.06
C ALA A 191 2.05 11.17 5.08
N PHE A 192 2.48 11.33 6.33
CA PHE A 192 2.16 10.46 7.45
C PHE A 192 1.45 11.25 8.54
N TYR A 193 0.26 10.81 8.94
CA TYR A 193 -0.55 11.44 10.00
C TYR A 193 -0.86 10.46 11.12
N GLY A 194 -0.42 10.78 12.35
CA GLY A 194 -0.63 9.97 13.55
C GLY A 194 0.25 8.72 13.61
N GLY A 195 -0.19 7.71 14.36
CA GLY A 195 0.55 6.48 14.60
C GLY A 195 1.60 6.58 15.71
N ASP A 196 2.27 5.48 16.04
CA ASP A 196 3.47 5.53 16.84
C ASP A 196 4.61 6.08 15.97
N TYR A 197 4.76 5.55 14.76
CA TYR A 197 5.82 5.92 13.82
C TYR A 197 5.26 6.29 12.45
N GLY A 198 5.83 7.26 11.77
CA GLY A 198 5.64 7.44 10.33
C GLY A 198 6.33 6.29 9.58
N ILE A 199 7.61 6.07 9.88
CA ILE A 199 8.43 4.98 9.36
C ILE A 199 9.05 4.24 10.53
N TYR A 200 8.89 2.90 10.56
CA TYR A 200 9.56 2.01 11.49
C TYR A 200 10.45 1.06 10.69
N THR A 201 11.75 1.24 10.80
CA THR A 201 12.71 0.42 10.05
C THR A 201 13.94 0.13 10.89
N THR A 202 14.44 -1.10 10.80
CA THR A 202 15.69 -1.50 11.45
C THR A 202 16.90 -1.33 10.54
N LYS A 203 16.66 -1.39 9.23
CA LYS A 203 17.67 -1.11 8.20
C LYS A 203 16.98 -0.76 6.88
N ALA A 204 17.65 0.01 6.05
CA ALA A 204 17.23 0.17 4.66
C ALA A 204 17.37 -1.17 3.92
N SER A 205 16.39 -1.48 3.10
CA SER A 205 16.41 -2.70 2.31
C SER A 205 16.89 -2.43 0.89
N PRO A 206 17.49 -3.40 0.34
CA PRO A 206 18.33 -4.51 0.82
C PRO A 206 19.79 -4.08 1.01
N GLY A 207 20.00 -2.96 1.64
CA GLY A 207 21.28 -2.29 1.84
C GLY A 207 21.50 -1.09 0.93
N TRP A 208 20.46 -0.68 0.18
CA TRP A 208 20.44 0.52 -0.66
C TRP A 208 20.07 1.77 0.14
N PRO A 209 20.54 2.95 -0.24
CA PRO A 209 20.05 4.19 0.35
C PRO A 209 18.55 4.34 0.13
N VAL A 210 17.84 4.79 1.16
CA VAL A 210 16.46 5.25 1.02
C VAL A 210 16.50 6.70 0.58
N MET A 211 15.89 6.99 -0.56
CA MET A 211 15.69 8.36 -1.02
C MET A 211 14.30 8.83 -0.63
N MET A 212 14.22 9.94 0.07
CA MET A 212 12.98 10.58 0.47
C MET A 212 12.95 12.01 -0.04
N VAL A 213 11.93 12.33 -0.82
CA VAL A 213 11.70 13.67 -1.36
C VAL A 213 10.29 14.12 -0.99
N ASP A 214 10.14 15.35 -0.55
CA ASP A 214 8.84 15.96 -0.20
C ASP A 214 8.00 15.10 0.76
N SER A 215 8.63 14.56 1.81
CA SER A 215 7.95 13.76 2.82
C SER A 215 7.50 14.62 4.01
N TYR A 216 6.32 14.31 4.55
CA TYR A 216 5.71 15.07 5.64
C TYR A 216 5.28 14.14 6.79
N PHE A 217 5.56 14.54 8.02
CA PHE A 217 5.26 13.78 9.23
C PHE A 217 4.54 14.67 10.24
N GLU A 218 3.39 14.19 10.75
CA GLU A 218 2.59 14.93 11.72
C GLU A 218 1.90 14.01 12.73
N GLY A 219 2.08 14.32 14.02
CA GLY A 219 1.32 13.70 15.12
C GLY A 219 1.72 12.26 15.44
N GLN A 220 2.95 11.84 15.15
CA GLN A 220 3.51 10.59 15.64
C GLN A 220 3.69 10.67 17.16
N ARG A 221 3.48 9.51 17.86
CA ARG A 221 3.55 9.46 19.34
C ARG A 221 4.94 9.12 19.87
N VAL A 222 5.85 8.61 19.05
CA VAL A 222 7.22 8.22 19.42
C VAL A 222 8.23 8.97 18.58
#